data_7ce6f5951b88fb49da1a736423dc0d7b
#
_entry.id   7ce6f5951b88fb49da1a736423dc0d7b
#
_cell.length_a   1.000
_cell.length_b   1.000
_cell.length_c   1.000
_cell.angle_alpha   90.00
_cell.angle_beta   90.00
_cell.angle_gamma   90.00
#
_symmetry.space_group_name_H-M   'P 1'
#
loop_
_entity.id
_entity.type
_entity.pdbx_description
1 polymer ?
#
loop_
_entity_poly.entity_id
_entity_poly.type
_entity_poly.pdbx_seq_one_letter_code
_entity_poly.pdbx_strand_id
1 'polypeptide(L)' 'MNYTKTVAANIRAHMARHESSITDLANVIGKLPAAAGQKYRGTTRITVDELGAIAEWLDVPVCDFFE' A
#
# COMPACT_ATOMS: atom_id res chain seq x y z
N MET A 1 2.79 12.14 -15.01
CA MET A 1 3.55 11.06 -14.38
C MET A 1 2.64 10.22 -13.52
N ASN A 2 2.75 8.91 -13.58
CA ASN A 2 1.85 7.99 -12.87
C ASN A 2 2.58 7.35 -11.69
N TYR A 3 2.29 7.82 -10.50
CA TYR A 3 2.91 7.29 -9.28
C TYR A 3 2.21 6.04 -8.74
N THR A 4 1.04 5.69 -9.26
CA THR A 4 0.28 4.55 -8.73
C THR A 4 1.10 3.27 -8.71
N LYS A 5 1.75 2.95 -9.83
CA LYS A 5 2.54 1.73 -9.93
C LYS A 5 3.82 1.79 -9.10
N THR A 6 4.46 2.95 -9.05
CA THR A 6 5.66 3.14 -8.23
C THR A 6 5.33 2.96 -6.75
N VAL A 7 4.26 3.60 -6.29
CA VAL A 7 3.83 3.51 -4.90
C VAL A 7 3.44 2.07 -4.56
N ALA A 8 2.67 1.41 -5.42
CA ALA A 8 2.27 0.03 -5.19
C ALA A 8 3.48 -0.90 -5.08
N ALA A 9 4.47 -0.73 -5.95
CA ALA A 9 5.68 -1.54 -5.92
C ALA A 9 6.46 -1.35 -4.61
N ASN A 10 6.57 -0.11 -4.14
CA ASN A 10 7.26 0.18 -2.88
C ASN A 10 6.49 -0.37 -1.69
N ILE A 11 5.16 -0.27 -1.71
CA ILE A 11 4.33 -0.85 -0.65
C ILE A 11 4.53 -2.37 -0.61
N ARG A 12 4.52 -3.05 -1.76
CA ARG A 12 4.75 -4.49 -1.81
C ARG A 12 6.11 -4.87 -1.22
N ALA A 13 7.15 -4.10 -1.52
CA ALA A 13 8.49 -4.36 -0.99
C ALA A 13 8.52 -4.25 0.53
N HIS A 14 7.89 -3.21 1.09
CA HIS A 14 7.83 -3.03 2.54
C HIS A 14 6.94 -4.09 3.19
N MET A 15 5.82 -4.46 2.55
CA MET A 15 4.96 -5.53 3.06
C MET A 15 5.70 -6.86 3.11
N ALA A 16 6.53 -7.14 2.11
CA ALA A 16 7.32 -8.38 2.09
C ALA A 16 8.29 -8.43 3.26
N ARG A 17 8.96 -7.32 3.56
CA ARG A 17 9.86 -7.24 4.72
C ARG A 17 9.11 -7.37 6.04
N HIS A 18 7.87 -6.89 6.07
CA HIS A 18 7.00 -6.92 7.24
C HIS A 18 6.26 -8.25 7.36
N GLU A 19 6.38 -9.12 6.36
CA GLU A 19 5.71 -10.42 6.28
C GLU A 19 4.19 -10.28 6.36
N SER A 20 3.65 -9.28 5.68
CA SER A 20 2.22 -8.95 5.70
C SER A 20 1.51 -9.50 4.48
N SER A 21 0.23 -9.80 4.63
CA SER A 21 -0.63 -10.32 3.56
C SER A 21 -1.54 -9.22 3.00
N ILE A 22 -2.20 -9.52 1.87
CA ILE A 22 -3.22 -8.63 1.30
C ILE A 22 -4.39 -8.45 2.28
N THR A 23 -4.72 -9.49 3.03
CA THR A 23 -5.77 -9.40 4.06
C THR A 23 -5.39 -8.38 5.13
N ASP A 24 -4.12 -8.36 5.55
CA ASP A 24 -3.63 -7.35 6.50
C ASP A 24 -3.77 -5.95 5.92
N LEU A 25 -3.38 -5.78 4.66
CA LEU A 25 -3.53 -4.50 3.97
C LEU A 25 -5.00 -4.07 3.92
N ALA A 26 -5.90 -4.98 3.60
CA ALA A 26 -7.33 -4.70 3.54
C ALA A 26 -7.84 -4.15 4.87
N ASN A 27 -7.41 -4.75 5.98
CA ASN A 27 -7.79 -4.29 7.31
C ASN A 27 -7.26 -2.89 7.60
N VAL A 28 -6.02 -2.62 7.20
CA VAL A 28 -5.38 -1.32 7.44
C VAL A 28 -6.12 -0.18 6.72
N ILE A 29 -6.52 -0.41 5.47
CA ILE A 29 -7.17 0.63 4.67
C ILE A 29 -8.70 0.58 4.74
N GLY A 30 -9.26 -0.38 5.48
CA GLY A 30 -10.71 -0.48 5.67
C GLY A 30 -11.46 -0.86 4.41
N LYS A 31 -10.86 -1.71 3.56
CA LYS A 31 -11.45 -2.17 2.30
C LYS A 31 -11.57 -3.69 2.29
N LEU A 32 -12.36 -4.20 1.33
CA LEU A 32 -12.45 -5.64 1.12
C LEU A 32 -11.16 -6.16 0.48
N PRO A 33 -10.80 -7.44 0.71
CA PRO A 33 -9.56 -7.99 0.15
C PRO A 33 -9.44 -7.85 -1.37
N ALA A 34 -10.54 -7.95 -2.12
CA ALA A 34 -10.51 -7.78 -3.58
C ALA A 34 -10.05 -6.37 -3.96
N ALA A 35 -10.58 -5.34 -3.28
CA ALA A 35 -10.19 -3.96 -3.52
C ALA A 35 -8.74 -3.71 -3.09
N ALA A 36 -8.35 -4.24 -1.93
CA ALA A 36 -6.98 -4.12 -1.45
C ALA A 36 -6.00 -4.79 -2.40
N GLY A 37 -6.36 -5.95 -2.96
CA GLY A 37 -5.55 -6.65 -3.94
C GLY A 37 -5.29 -5.84 -5.20
N GLN A 38 -6.30 -5.09 -5.67
CA GLN A 38 -6.14 -4.20 -6.82
C GLN A 38 -5.15 -3.06 -6.52
N LYS A 39 -5.24 -2.48 -5.33
CA LYS A 39 -4.30 -1.45 -4.90
C LYS A 39 -2.90 -2.02 -4.72
N TYR A 40 -2.79 -3.21 -4.16
CA TYR A 40 -1.54 -3.93 -4.00
C TYR A 40 -0.83 -4.14 -5.35
N ARG A 41 -1.60 -4.47 -6.40
CA ARG A 41 -1.05 -4.70 -7.75
C ARG A 41 -0.81 -3.40 -8.53
N GLY A 42 -1.34 -2.28 -8.04
CA GLY A 42 -1.18 -0.99 -8.72
C GLY A 42 -2.18 -0.76 -9.84
N THR A 43 -3.30 -1.48 -9.85
CA THR A 43 -4.34 -1.33 -10.87
C THR A 43 -5.39 -0.27 -10.49
N THR A 44 -5.47 0.09 -9.22
CA THR A 44 -6.33 1.19 -8.75
C THR A 44 -5.51 2.12 -7.87
N ARG A 45 -5.94 3.39 -7.81
CA ARG A 45 -5.24 4.42 -7.06
C ARG A 45 -5.36 4.19 -5.57
N ILE A 46 -4.30 4.56 -4.86
CA ILE A 46 -4.27 4.58 -3.40
C ILE A 46 -4.52 6.02 -2.99
N THR A 47 -5.51 6.23 -2.12
CA THR A 47 -5.81 7.58 -1.64
C THR A 47 -4.73 8.06 -0.68
N VAL A 48 -4.68 9.39 -0.47
CA VAL A 48 -3.73 9.97 0.47
C VAL A 48 -3.94 9.42 1.88
N ASP A 49 -5.20 9.27 2.30
CA ASP A 49 -5.52 8.74 3.62
C ASP A 49 -5.08 7.28 3.76
N GLU A 50 -5.32 6.48 2.72
CA GLU A 50 -4.87 5.08 2.71
C GLU A 50 -3.35 5.01 2.77
N LEU A 51 -2.67 5.86 2.02
CA LEU A 51 -1.21 5.89 1.99
C LEU A 51 -0.65 6.23 3.37
N GLY A 52 -1.25 7.21 4.05
CA GLY A 52 -0.86 7.59 5.40
C GLY A 52 -1.03 6.44 6.38
N ALA A 53 -2.16 5.72 6.30
CA ALA A 53 -2.43 4.57 7.17
C ALA A 53 -1.42 3.44 6.91
N ILE A 54 -1.07 3.19 5.65
CA ILE A 54 -0.09 2.16 5.27
C ILE A 54 1.30 2.53 5.81
N ALA A 55 1.69 3.79 5.66
CA ALA A 55 2.99 4.25 6.15
C ALA A 55 3.11 4.08 7.66
N GLU A 56 2.06 4.44 8.39
CA GLU A 56 2.03 4.27 9.84
C GLU A 56 2.10 2.81 10.23
N TRP A 57 1.34 1.96 9.55
CA TRP A 57 1.32 0.51 9.80
C TRP A 57 2.69 -0.13 9.56
N LEU A 58 3.36 0.24 8.46
CA LEU A 58 4.66 -0.32 8.10
C LEU A 58 5.83 0.40 8.78
N ASP A 59 5.53 1.48 9.51
CA ASP A 59 6.53 2.30 10.22
C ASP A 59 7.60 2.85 9.26
N VAL A 60 7.15 3.42 8.14
CA VAL A 60 8.03 4.06 7.17
C VAL A 60 7.50 5.46 6.83
N PRO A 61 8.38 6.41 6.48
CA PRO A 61 7.92 7.71 6.00
C PRO A 61 7.17 7.56 4.68
N VAL A 62 6.14 8.37 4.47
CA VAL A 62 5.36 8.34 3.22
C VAL A 62 6.26 8.53 2.00
N CYS A 63 7.28 9.37 2.10
CA CYS A 63 8.18 9.65 0.98
C CYS A 63 8.90 8.41 0.45
N ASP A 64 9.09 7.39 1.28
CA ASP A 64 9.73 6.14 0.84
C ASP A 64 8.93 5.42 -0.24
N PHE A 65 7.62 5.66 -0.30
CA PHE A 65 6.78 5.01 -1.29
C PHE A 65 6.91 5.63 -2.69
N PHE A 66 7.54 6.80 -2.80
CA PHE A 66 7.69 7.51 -4.07
C PHE A 66 9.08 7.33 -4.70
N GLU A 67 9.91 6.54 -4.11
CA GLU A 67 11.25 6.26 -4.60
C GLU A 67 11.25 5.02 -5.49
#